data_d78fd3e20824bf2d05ef196955093c63
#
_entry.id   d78fd3e20824bf2d05ef196955093c63
#
_cell.length_a   1.000
_cell.length_b   1.000
_cell.length_c   1.000
_cell.angle_alpha   90.00
_cell.angle_beta   90.00
_cell.angle_gamma   90.00
#
_symmetry.space_group_name_H-M   'P 1'
#
loop_
_entity.id
_entity.type
_entity.pdbx_description
1 polymer ?
#
loop_
_entity_poly.entity_id
_entity_poly.type
_entity_poly.pdbx_seq_one_letter_code
_entity_poly.pdbx_strand_id
1 'polypeptide(L)'
;LAEDKGSKLYDVLVQDKIAYLKWHALEICTYLYFNDRDERFPVNTIEYFLEPMPGEVSYKGGSSPKINIHYSTDWIQKSANESLLKLSLETRGVLFHELVHAYQFEPKGIGSYSTNREFWACIEGLADAVRAEAGLFDIAALRKPGGHWLDGYKTTGFFLQWLTTMNPDALREFHVTVRDMDVWSFDKAMRAMFG
;
A
#
# COMPACT_ATOMS: atom_id res chain seq x y z
N LEU A 1 3.12 16.09 28.67
CA LEU A 1 3.74 16.10 27.36
C LEU A 1 2.87 16.97 26.47
N ALA A 2 3.45 18.00 25.83
CA ALA A 2 2.73 18.81 24.85
C ALA A 2 2.33 17.86 23.71
N GLU A 3 1.04 17.86 23.38
CA GLU A 3 0.53 17.10 22.25
C GLU A 3 1.20 17.59 20.97
N ASP A 4 1.72 16.65 20.20
CA ASP A 4 2.41 16.95 18.95
C ASP A 4 1.43 17.56 17.93
N LYS A 5 1.90 18.56 17.19
CA LYS A 5 1.07 19.31 16.25
C LYS A 5 0.53 18.45 15.10
N GLY A 6 1.31 17.47 14.63
CA GLY A 6 0.87 16.54 13.60
C GLY A 6 -0.28 15.64 14.09
N SER A 7 -0.20 15.15 15.33
CA SER A 7 -1.27 14.38 15.95
C SER A 7 -2.57 15.18 16.06
N LYS A 8 -2.50 16.46 16.44
CA LYS A 8 -3.69 17.33 16.49
C LYS A 8 -4.33 17.54 15.12
N LEU A 9 -3.51 17.73 14.08
CA LEU A 9 -4.00 17.85 12.71
C LEU A 9 -4.69 16.57 12.25
N TYR A 10 -4.12 15.40 12.59
CA TYR A 10 -4.74 14.11 12.31
C TYR A 10 -6.08 13.95 13.03
N ASP A 11 -6.18 14.33 14.31
CA ASP A 11 -7.40 14.25 15.12
C ASP A 11 -8.55 15.10 14.55
N VAL A 12 -8.22 16.25 13.99
CA VAL A 12 -9.20 17.10 13.29
C VAL A 12 -9.70 16.44 12.02
N LEU A 13 -8.82 15.77 11.26
CA LEU A 13 -9.17 15.13 10.00
C LEU A 13 -9.90 13.79 10.21
N VAL A 14 -9.49 13.02 11.21
CA VAL A 14 -9.97 11.66 11.48
C VAL A 14 -10.60 11.60 12.88
N GLN A 15 -11.88 11.89 12.96
CA GLN A 15 -12.60 11.97 14.24
C GLN A 15 -12.84 10.59 14.87
N ASP A 16 -13.26 9.59 14.09
CA ASP A 16 -13.39 8.19 14.52
C ASP A 16 -12.28 7.35 13.89
N LYS A 17 -11.15 7.24 14.59
CA LYS A 17 -9.96 6.53 14.13
C LYS A 17 -10.19 5.03 13.93
N ILE A 18 -11.03 4.43 14.79
CA ILE A 18 -11.33 3.00 14.71
C ILE A 18 -12.19 2.69 13.48
N ALA A 19 -13.26 3.45 13.28
CA ALA A 19 -14.11 3.30 12.11
C ALA A 19 -13.33 3.60 10.81
N TYR A 20 -12.50 4.64 10.81
CA TYR A 20 -11.64 5.00 9.68
C TYR A 20 -10.68 3.87 9.29
N LEU A 21 -9.96 3.31 10.26
CA LEU A 21 -9.04 2.20 10.02
C LEU A 21 -9.78 0.95 9.52
N LYS A 22 -10.89 0.57 10.16
CA LYS A 22 -11.71 -0.58 9.76
C LYS A 22 -12.27 -0.43 8.35
N TRP A 23 -12.81 0.75 8.03
CA TRP A 23 -13.35 1.03 6.71
C TRP A 23 -12.30 0.84 5.61
N HIS A 24 -11.13 1.45 5.78
CA HIS A 24 -10.07 1.34 4.80
C HIS A 24 -9.44 -0.06 4.72
N ALA A 25 -9.36 -0.79 5.83
CA ALA A 25 -8.95 -2.20 5.82
C ALA A 25 -9.90 -3.07 4.98
N LEU A 26 -11.23 -2.85 5.09
CA LEU A 26 -12.20 -3.53 4.24
C LEU A 26 -12.09 -3.10 2.77
N GLU A 27 -11.92 -1.81 2.53
CA GLU A 27 -11.75 -1.25 1.19
C GLU A 27 -10.51 -1.85 0.49
N ILE A 28 -9.37 -1.95 1.16
CA ILE A 28 -8.15 -2.60 0.64
C ILE A 28 -8.42 -4.06 0.23
N CYS A 29 -9.19 -4.81 1.01
CA CYS A 29 -9.52 -6.17 0.65
C CYS A 29 -10.30 -6.28 -0.68
N THR A 30 -11.02 -5.25 -1.10
CA THR A 30 -11.71 -5.25 -2.40
C THR A 30 -10.77 -5.11 -3.59
N TYR A 31 -9.57 -4.55 -3.40
CA TYR A 31 -8.53 -4.47 -4.42
C TYR A 31 -7.66 -5.71 -4.50
N LEU A 32 -7.54 -6.48 -3.40
CA LEU A 32 -6.63 -7.61 -3.31
C LEU A 32 -7.31 -8.96 -3.51
N TYR A 33 -8.60 -9.09 -3.20
CA TYR A 33 -9.32 -10.35 -3.17
C TYR A 33 -10.59 -10.31 -4.02
N PHE A 34 -10.95 -11.43 -4.65
CA PHE A 34 -12.14 -11.51 -5.50
C PHE A 34 -13.46 -11.51 -4.71
N ASN A 35 -13.47 -12.12 -3.54
CA ASN A 35 -14.67 -12.22 -2.72
C ASN A 35 -14.34 -12.44 -1.23
N ASP A 36 -15.38 -12.43 -0.39
CA ASP A 36 -15.25 -12.59 1.06
C ASP A 36 -14.77 -13.99 1.49
N ARG A 37 -14.83 -14.96 0.58
CA ARG A 37 -14.47 -16.36 0.85
C ARG A 37 -13.06 -16.71 0.38
N ASP A 38 -12.39 -15.82 -0.34
CA ASP A 38 -11.00 -16.03 -0.68
C ASP A 38 -10.18 -16.16 0.59
N GLU A 39 -9.21 -17.06 0.57
CA GLU A 39 -8.24 -17.13 1.65
C GLU A 39 -7.51 -15.78 1.78
N ARG A 40 -7.74 -15.11 2.89
CA ARG A 40 -7.11 -13.82 3.18
C ARG A 40 -5.88 -14.02 4.02
N PHE A 41 -4.91 -13.13 3.82
CA PHE A 41 -3.78 -13.05 4.73
C PHE A 41 -4.29 -12.78 6.15
N PRO A 42 -3.93 -13.61 7.16
CA PRO A 42 -4.55 -13.54 8.47
C PRO A 42 -4.09 -12.32 9.26
N VAL A 43 -4.98 -11.35 9.44
CA VAL A 43 -4.77 -10.16 10.28
C VAL A 43 -5.87 -10.09 11.33
N ASN A 44 -5.49 -10.26 12.60
CA ASN A 44 -6.42 -10.21 13.74
C ASN A 44 -6.36 -8.86 14.46
N THR A 45 -5.19 -8.21 14.44
CA THR A 45 -4.96 -6.95 15.15
C THR A 45 -4.11 -6.03 14.30
N ILE A 46 -4.56 -4.78 14.18
CA ILE A 46 -3.75 -3.68 13.65
C ILE A 46 -3.61 -2.65 14.77
N GLU A 47 -2.37 -2.38 15.17
CA GLU A 47 -2.01 -1.25 16.02
C GLU A 47 -1.53 -0.11 15.13
N TYR A 48 -2.10 1.09 15.31
CA TYR A 48 -1.78 2.26 14.50
C TYR A 48 -1.19 3.37 15.36
N PHE A 49 0.03 3.76 15.05
CA PHE A 49 0.82 4.71 15.81
C PHE A 49 1.04 6.01 15.02
N LEU A 50 0.83 7.13 15.70
CA LEU A 50 1.23 8.46 15.25
C LEU A 50 2.41 8.91 16.09
N GLU A 51 3.57 9.10 15.47
CA GLU A 51 4.80 9.47 16.18
C GLU A 51 5.73 10.34 15.32
N PRO A 52 6.59 11.15 15.93
CA PRO A 52 7.61 11.88 15.19
C PRO A 52 8.59 10.89 14.51
N MET A 53 8.77 11.04 13.20
CA MET A 53 9.68 10.21 12.39
C MET A 53 10.45 11.10 11.42
N PRO A 54 11.53 11.75 11.87
CA PRO A 54 12.28 12.67 11.04
C PRO A 54 12.84 12.02 9.78
N GLY A 55 12.41 12.51 8.61
CA GLY A 55 12.87 12.03 7.31
C GLY A 55 12.11 10.81 6.77
N GLU A 56 11.24 10.19 7.57
CA GLU A 56 10.40 9.06 7.15
C GLU A 56 8.93 9.46 7.03
N VAL A 57 8.17 8.67 6.29
CA VAL A 57 6.72 8.88 6.08
C VAL A 57 5.92 7.91 6.92
N SER A 58 6.17 6.63 6.74
CA SER A 58 5.45 5.54 7.39
C SER A 58 6.20 4.23 7.22
N TYR A 59 5.82 3.24 7.99
CA TYR A 59 6.18 1.85 7.74
C TYR A 59 5.18 0.88 8.38
N LYS A 60 5.06 -0.30 7.80
CA LYS A 60 4.39 -1.45 8.42
C LYS A 60 5.42 -2.30 9.15
N GLY A 61 5.16 -2.59 10.42
CA GLY A 61 5.92 -3.53 11.24
C GLY A 61 5.06 -4.70 11.71
N GLY A 62 5.66 -5.53 12.57
CA GLY A 62 5.01 -6.74 13.07
C GLY A 62 4.89 -7.84 12.01
N SER A 63 4.24 -8.92 12.40
CA SER A 63 3.97 -10.07 11.53
C SER A 63 2.57 -10.61 11.81
N SER A 64 1.99 -11.26 10.79
CA SER A 64 0.70 -11.95 10.95
C SER A 64 0.70 -12.83 12.22
N PRO A 65 -0.38 -12.81 13.02
CA PRO A 65 -1.64 -12.09 12.79
C PRO A 65 -1.70 -10.70 13.44
N LYS A 66 -0.61 -10.18 13.99
CA LYS A 66 -0.56 -8.86 14.64
C LYS A 66 0.37 -7.91 13.88
N ILE A 67 -0.23 -6.90 13.26
CA ILE A 67 0.44 -5.89 12.45
C ILE A 67 0.48 -4.56 13.22
N ASN A 68 1.56 -3.81 13.07
CA ASN A 68 1.61 -2.41 13.47
C ASN A 68 1.92 -1.52 12.26
N ILE A 69 1.30 -0.34 12.24
CA ILE A 69 1.50 0.69 11.24
C ILE A 69 1.92 1.96 11.95
N HIS A 70 3.02 2.54 11.51
CA HIS A 70 3.56 3.78 12.02
C HIS A 70 3.44 4.88 10.98
N TYR A 71 2.90 6.02 11.35
CA TYR A 71 2.73 7.17 10.47
C TYR A 71 3.32 8.44 11.10
N SER A 72 4.16 9.11 10.34
CA SER A 72 4.94 10.27 10.77
C SER A 72 4.07 11.49 11.01
N THR A 73 4.09 12.01 12.24
CA THR A 73 3.47 13.30 12.57
C THR A 73 4.20 14.47 11.93
N ASP A 74 5.51 14.35 11.65
CA ASP A 74 6.28 15.31 10.88
C ASP A 74 5.78 15.40 9.43
N TRP A 75 5.45 14.24 8.81
CA TRP A 75 4.90 14.20 7.46
C TRP A 75 3.49 14.78 7.40
N ILE A 76 2.65 14.48 8.39
CA ILE A 76 1.31 15.07 8.54
C ILE A 76 1.41 16.61 8.59
N GLN A 77 2.28 17.13 9.44
CA GLN A 77 2.48 18.57 9.55
C GLN A 77 3.03 19.18 8.26
N LYS A 78 3.99 18.53 7.60
CA LYS A 78 4.53 18.96 6.31
C LYS A 78 3.43 19.03 5.25
N SER A 79 2.62 17.98 5.14
CA SER A 79 1.50 17.90 4.18
C SER A 79 0.45 18.98 4.44
N ALA A 80 0.13 19.26 5.71
CA ALA A 80 -0.78 20.33 6.08
C ALA A 80 -0.25 21.74 5.74
N ASN A 81 1.07 21.95 5.83
CA ASN A 81 1.70 23.20 5.44
C ASN A 81 1.64 23.44 3.91
N GLU A 82 1.56 22.40 3.11
CA GLU A 82 1.37 22.51 1.66
C GLU A 82 -0.10 22.86 1.32
N SER A 83 -1.05 22.05 1.78
CA SER A 83 -2.50 22.32 1.67
C SER A 83 -3.33 21.31 2.47
N LEU A 84 -4.60 21.64 2.75
CA LEU A 84 -5.57 20.69 3.32
C LEU A 84 -5.88 19.53 2.38
N LEU A 85 -5.90 19.77 1.08
CA LEU A 85 -6.06 18.69 0.08
C LEU A 85 -4.89 17.73 0.15
N LYS A 86 -3.65 18.23 0.20
CA LYS A 86 -2.45 17.40 0.33
C LYS A 86 -2.49 16.59 1.63
N LEU A 87 -2.85 17.22 2.75
CA LEU A 87 -3.02 16.52 4.02
C LEU A 87 -4.01 15.36 3.91
N SER A 88 -5.18 15.59 3.33
CA SER A 88 -6.21 14.57 3.17
C SER A 88 -5.75 13.41 2.26
N LEU A 89 -5.16 13.72 1.11
CA LEU A 89 -4.65 12.72 0.16
C LEU A 89 -3.51 11.88 0.76
N GLU A 90 -2.57 12.52 1.47
CA GLU A 90 -1.45 11.80 2.11
C GLU A 90 -1.95 10.96 3.28
N THR A 91 -2.82 11.47 4.15
CA THR A 91 -3.33 10.70 5.30
C THR A 91 -4.04 9.42 4.85
N ARG A 92 -4.89 9.49 3.84
CA ARG A 92 -5.57 8.32 3.28
C ARG A 92 -4.62 7.48 2.44
N GLY A 93 -3.80 8.10 1.59
CA GLY A 93 -2.92 7.40 0.67
C GLY A 93 -1.81 6.61 1.36
N VAL A 94 -1.22 7.15 2.44
CA VAL A 94 -0.25 6.43 3.26
C VAL A 94 -0.92 5.26 3.98
N LEU A 95 -2.10 5.48 4.57
CA LEU A 95 -2.83 4.38 5.21
C LEU A 95 -3.16 3.24 4.22
N PHE A 96 -3.53 3.58 2.96
CA PHE A 96 -3.77 2.58 1.91
C PHE A 96 -2.51 1.77 1.62
N HIS A 97 -1.37 2.43 1.44
CA HIS A 97 -0.10 1.77 1.19
C HIS A 97 0.26 0.77 2.30
N GLU A 98 0.22 1.20 3.56
CA GLU A 98 0.55 0.36 4.71
C GLU A 98 -0.47 -0.76 4.95
N LEU A 99 -1.76 -0.52 4.69
CA LEU A 99 -2.78 -1.55 4.78
C LEU A 99 -2.63 -2.62 3.68
N VAL A 100 -2.16 -2.25 2.49
CA VAL A 100 -1.82 -3.27 1.48
C VAL A 100 -0.74 -4.18 2.03
N HIS A 101 0.33 -3.65 2.63
CA HIS A 101 1.37 -4.47 3.28
C HIS A 101 0.83 -5.36 4.42
N ALA A 102 -0.25 -4.94 5.08
CA ALA A 102 -0.88 -5.77 6.11
C ALA A 102 -1.62 -6.98 5.52
N TYR A 103 -2.20 -6.85 4.33
CA TYR A 103 -3.08 -7.86 3.74
C TYR A 103 -2.52 -8.56 2.49
N GLN A 104 -1.40 -8.12 1.92
CA GLN A 104 -0.83 -8.77 0.74
C GLN A 104 -0.06 -10.05 1.09
N PHE A 105 -0.10 -11.01 0.18
CA PHE A 105 0.80 -12.15 0.21
C PHE A 105 2.20 -11.75 -0.24
N GLU A 106 3.19 -12.52 0.20
CA GLU A 106 4.59 -12.32 -0.16
C GLU A 106 5.02 -13.32 -1.24
N PRO A 107 5.85 -12.91 -2.22
CA PRO A 107 6.39 -13.79 -3.23
C PRO A 107 7.18 -14.96 -2.63
N LYS A 108 6.92 -16.18 -3.10
CA LYS A 108 7.56 -17.39 -2.61
C LYS A 108 8.71 -17.80 -3.52
N GLY A 109 9.71 -18.50 -2.96
CA GLY A 109 10.78 -19.16 -3.69
C GLY A 109 11.85 -18.26 -4.32
N ILE A 110 11.84 -16.95 -4.03
CA ILE A 110 12.76 -15.97 -4.63
C ILE A 110 13.57 -15.15 -3.62
N GLY A 111 13.60 -15.58 -2.35
CA GLY A 111 14.32 -14.87 -1.29
C GLY A 111 13.40 -13.97 -0.47
N SER A 112 13.84 -12.74 -0.15
CA SER A 112 13.13 -11.83 0.75
C SER A 112 13.16 -10.39 0.23
N TYR A 113 12.41 -9.53 0.90
CA TYR A 113 12.35 -8.08 0.65
C TYR A 113 13.74 -7.41 0.55
N SER A 114 14.66 -7.78 1.42
CA SER A 114 16.01 -7.18 1.47
C SER A 114 17.03 -7.84 0.51
N THR A 115 16.73 -9.00 -0.06
CA THR A 115 17.69 -9.78 -0.84
C THR A 115 17.32 -9.94 -2.32
N ASN A 116 16.07 -9.65 -2.68
CA ASN A 116 15.59 -9.83 -4.05
C ASN A 116 14.80 -8.60 -4.55
N ARG A 117 15.24 -8.03 -5.67
CA ARG A 117 14.64 -6.83 -6.25
C ARG A 117 13.20 -7.07 -6.78
N GLU A 118 12.91 -8.26 -7.33
CA GLU A 118 11.55 -8.60 -7.76
C GLU A 118 10.61 -8.71 -6.57
N PHE A 119 11.07 -9.31 -5.46
CA PHE A 119 10.30 -9.37 -4.22
C PHE A 119 9.95 -7.97 -3.73
N TRP A 120 10.97 -7.12 -3.58
CA TRP A 120 10.79 -5.73 -3.14
C TRP A 120 9.86 -4.95 -4.07
N ALA A 121 10.07 -5.05 -5.40
CA ALA A 121 9.23 -4.35 -6.38
C ALA A 121 7.79 -4.84 -6.38
N CYS A 122 7.55 -6.14 -6.16
CA CYS A 122 6.21 -6.70 -6.01
C CYS A 122 5.50 -6.09 -4.79
N ILE A 123 6.16 -6.09 -3.63
CA ILE A 123 5.60 -5.61 -2.37
C ILE A 123 5.25 -4.12 -2.45
N GLU A 124 6.22 -3.27 -2.78
CA GLU A 124 6.05 -1.82 -2.84
C GLU A 124 5.19 -1.38 -4.03
N GLY A 125 5.35 -2.08 -5.16
CA GLY A 125 4.61 -1.77 -6.37
C GLY A 125 3.11 -2.06 -6.23
N LEU A 126 2.73 -3.18 -5.61
CA LEU A 126 1.31 -3.48 -5.38
C LEU A 126 0.68 -2.47 -4.42
N ALA A 127 1.38 -2.07 -3.35
CA ALA A 127 0.91 -1.07 -2.42
C ALA A 127 0.65 0.28 -3.10
N ASP A 128 1.58 0.75 -3.91
CA ASP A 128 1.41 2.00 -4.68
C ASP A 128 0.39 1.86 -5.82
N ALA A 129 0.23 0.67 -6.42
CA ALA A 129 -0.78 0.43 -7.44
C ALA A 129 -2.21 0.54 -6.87
N VAL A 130 -2.46 -0.06 -5.73
CA VAL A 130 -3.76 0.05 -5.03
C VAL A 130 -4.02 1.49 -4.61
N ARG A 131 -3.03 2.19 -4.06
CA ARG A 131 -3.11 3.62 -3.75
C ARG A 131 -3.45 4.45 -4.98
N ALA A 132 -2.84 4.15 -6.13
CA ALA A 132 -3.10 4.83 -7.40
C ALA A 132 -4.49 4.55 -7.95
N GLU A 133 -4.93 3.28 -7.93
CA GLU A 133 -6.26 2.86 -8.39
C GLU A 133 -7.37 3.46 -7.54
N ALA A 134 -7.14 3.65 -6.25
CA ALA A 134 -8.05 4.36 -5.35
C ALA A 134 -8.07 5.89 -5.55
N GLY A 135 -7.35 6.44 -6.53
CA GLY A 135 -7.29 7.89 -6.82
C GLY A 135 -6.53 8.72 -5.78
N LEU A 136 -5.62 8.08 -5.03
CA LEU A 136 -4.86 8.72 -3.94
C LEU A 136 -3.45 9.15 -4.34
N PHE A 137 -3.16 9.12 -5.65
CA PHE A 137 -2.03 9.77 -6.30
C PHE A 137 -2.53 10.68 -7.42
N ASP A 138 -1.88 11.83 -7.59
CA ASP A 138 -1.96 12.56 -8.85
C ASP A 138 -1.05 11.87 -9.88
N ILE A 139 -1.62 10.85 -10.55
CA ILE A 139 -0.88 10.04 -11.53
C ILE A 139 -0.39 10.92 -12.68
N ALA A 140 -1.18 11.89 -13.11
CA ALA A 140 -0.83 12.77 -14.23
C ALA A 140 0.42 13.61 -13.91
N ALA A 141 0.53 14.11 -12.69
CA ALA A 141 1.70 14.89 -12.26
C ALA A 141 2.92 14.02 -11.90
N LEU A 142 2.68 12.80 -11.40
CA LEU A 142 3.75 11.95 -10.83
C LEU A 142 4.31 10.93 -11.82
N ARG A 143 3.56 10.52 -12.85
CA ARG A 143 4.03 9.58 -13.88
C ARG A 143 5.04 10.28 -14.79
N LYS A 144 6.22 9.69 -14.89
CA LYS A 144 7.29 10.16 -15.77
C LYS A 144 7.60 9.08 -16.81
N PRO A 145 7.97 9.45 -18.04
CA PRO A 145 8.49 8.51 -19.03
C PRO A 145 9.77 7.82 -18.54
N GLY A 146 9.94 6.55 -18.91
CA GLY A 146 11.11 5.76 -18.54
C GLY A 146 10.91 4.99 -17.25
N GLY A 147 12.01 4.44 -16.75
CA GLY A 147 12.00 3.52 -15.61
C GLY A 147 11.84 2.06 -16.02
N HIS A 148 11.96 1.19 -15.04
CA HIS A 148 11.80 -0.25 -15.20
C HIS A 148 10.73 -0.76 -14.24
N TRP A 149 9.96 -1.75 -14.67
CA TRP A 149 8.88 -2.34 -13.86
C TRP A 149 9.36 -2.97 -12.54
N LEU A 150 10.67 -3.16 -12.36
CA LEU A 150 11.30 -3.55 -11.09
C LEU A 150 11.84 -2.36 -10.26
N ASP A 151 11.50 -1.14 -10.59
CA ASP A 151 12.00 0.03 -9.84
C ASP A 151 11.24 0.29 -8.53
N GLY A 152 10.21 -0.52 -8.25
CA GLY A 152 9.42 -0.45 -7.02
C GLY A 152 8.54 0.79 -6.94
N TYR A 153 7.87 0.95 -5.80
CA TYR A 153 7.01 2.11 -5.50
C TYR A 153 6.18 2.59 -6.71
N LYS A 154 6.17 3.90 -6.97
CA LYS A 154 5.36 4.51 -8.03
C LYS A 154 5.64 3.97 -9.43
N THR A 155 6.89 3.63 -9.77
CA THR A 155 7.20 3.14 -11.10
C THR A 155 6.55 1.79 -11.36
N THR A 156 6.74 0.83 -10.48
CA THR A 156 6.05 -0.47 -10.53
C THR A 156 4.54 -0.29 -10.30
N GLY A 157 4.16 0.55 -9.34
CA GLY A 157 2.77 0.82 -9.01
C GLY A 157 1.97 1.37 -10.17
N PHE A 158 2.50 2.36 -10.91
CA PHE A 158 1.83 2.90 -12.08
C PHE A 158 1.81 1.95 -13.28
N PHE A 159 2.78 1.04 -13.37
CA PHE A 159 2.74 -0.06 -14.33
C PHE A 159 1.59 -1.03 -13.99
N LEU A 160 1.50 -1.51 -12.75
CA LEU A 160 0.44 -2.41 -12.33
C LEU A 160 -0.95 -1.73 -12.41
N GLN A 161 -1.06 -0.47 -12.01
CA GLN A 161 -2.29 0.31 -12.15
C GLN A 161 -2.68 0.49 -13.62
N TRP A 162 -1.71 0.70 -14.53
CA TRP A 162 -2.01 0.76 -15.96
C TRP A 162 -2.60 -0.54 -16.49
N LEU A 163 -2.23 -1.72 -15.96
CA LEU A 163 -2.82 -2.99 -16.35
C LEU A 163 -4.33 -3.04 -16.08
N THR A 164 -4.84 -2.29 -15.08
CA THR A 164 -6.29 -2.23 -14.81
C THR A 164 -7.09 -1.60 -15.95
N THR A 165 -6.45 -0.81 -16.80
CA THR A 165 -7.08 -0.26 -18.02
C THR A 165 -7.36 -1.32 -19.09
N MET A 166 -6.63 -2.44 -19.05
CA MET A 166 -6.81 -3.59 -19.97
C MET A 166 -7.66 -4.68 -19.32
N ASN A 167 -7.47 -4.91 -18.02
CA ASN A 167 -8.21 -5.87 -17.23
C ASN A 167 -8.55 -5.25 -15.86
N PRO A 168 -9.82 -4.91 -15.58
CA PRO A 168 -10.20 -4.30 -14.30
C PRO A 168 -9.84 -5.12 -13.06
N ASP A 169 -9.65 -6.41 -13.21
CA ASP A 169 -9.26 -7.33 -12.12
C ASP A 169 -7.74 -7.54 -12.01
N ALA A 170 -6.94 -6.82 -12.80
CA ALA A 170 -5.49 -7.06 -12.89
C ALA A 170 -4.77 -7.04 -11.52
N LEU A 171 -5.14 -6.18 -10.58
CA LEU A 171 -4.50 -6.14 -9.26
C LEU A 171 -4.84 -7.39 -8.43
N ARG A 172 -6.09 -7.87 -8.49
CA ARG A 172 -6.52 -9.11 -7.82
C ARG A 172 -5.83 -10.33 -8.43
N GLU A 173 -5.83 -10.41 -9.76
CA GLU A 173 -5.16 -11.51 -10.48
C GLU A 173 -3.65 -11.52 -10.20
N PHE A 174 -3.00 -10.35 -10.22
CA PHE A 174 -1.60 -10.23 -9.83
C PHE A 174 -1.37 -10.76 -8.41
N HIS A 175 -2.21 -10.36 -7.45
CA HIS A 175 -2.12 -10.81 -6.06
C HIS A 175 -2.39 -12.32 -5.92
N VAL A 176 -3.30 -12.90 -6.72
CA VAL A 176 -3.50 -14.36 -6.81
C VAL A 176 -2.24 -15.07 -7.26
N THR A 177 -1.50 -14.54 -8.25
CA THR A 177 -0.23 -15.16 -8.67
C THR A 177 0.80 -15.18 -7.54
N VAL A 178 0.84 -14.12 -6.71
CA VAL A 178 1.73 -14.06 -5.54
C VAL A 178 1.37 -15.11 -4.49
N ARG A 179 0.08 -15.35 -4.27
CA ARG A 179 -0.43 -16.39 -3.35
C ARG A 179 -0.12 -17.79 -3.83
N ASP A 180 -0.36 -18.07 -5.12
CA ASP A 180 -0.50 -19.44 -5.65
C ASP A 180 0.78 -20.00 -6.25
N MET A 181 1.73 -19.17 -6.68
CA MET A 181 2.99 -19.66 -7.25
C MET A 181 4.01 -20.05 -6.18
N ASP A 182 4.55 -21.27 -6.24
CA ASP A 182 5.61 -21.73 -5.33
C ASP A 182 6.95 -21.03 -5.56
N VAL A 183 7.26 -20.70 -6.82
CA VAL A 183 8.41 -19.88 -7.21
C VAL A 183 7.90 -18.78 -8.12
N TRP A 184 7.69 -17.64 -7.51
CA TRP A 184 7.10 -16.48 -8.16
C TRP A 184 8.14 -15.72 -9.01
N SER A 185 7.69 -15.04 -10.08
CA SER A 185 8.41 -13.96 -10.74
C SER A 185 7.42 -13.06 -11.50
N PHE A 186 7.80 -11.84 -11.78
CA PHE A 186 6.99 -10.94 -12.60
C PHE A 186 6.69 -11.52 -13.98
N ASP A 187 7.69 -12.12 -14.65
CA ASP A 187 7.49 -12.75 -15.96
C ASP A 187 6.43 -13.84 -15.92
N LYS A 188 6.49 -14.72 -14.92
CA LYS A 188 5.48 -15.77 -14.73
C LYS A 188 4.10 -15.17 -14.41
N ALA A 189 4.04 -14.15 -13.57
CA ALA A 189 2.80 -13.48 -13.24
C ALA A 189 2.15 -12.86 -14.49
N MET A 190 2.92 -12.11 -15.30
CA MET A 190 2.43 -11.51 -16.54
C MET A 190 1.95 -12.56 -17.54
N ARG A 191 2.69 -13.66 -17.71
CA ARG A 191 2.25 -14.78 -18.58
C ARG A 191 0.97 -15.46 -18.06
N ALA A 192 0.82 -15.61 -16.76
CA ALA A 192 -0.39 -16.20 -16.18
C ALA A 192 -1.63 -15.32 -16.38
N MET A 193 -1.45 -14.00 -16.38
CA MET A 193 -2.54 -13.03 -16.50
C MET A 193 -2.91 -12.70 -17.96
N PHE A 194 -1.92 -12.69 -18.86
CA PHE A 194 -2.11 -12.17 -20.23
C PHE A 194 -1.69 -13.13 -21.35
N GLY A 195 -1.11 -14.30 -21.05
CA GLY A 195 -0.67 -15.32 -22.02
C GLY A 195 0.80 -15.14 -22.37
#